data_158f03a88d36f308658535f369f06015
#
_entry.id   158f03a88d36f308658535f369f06015
#
_cell.length_a   1.000
_cell.length_b   1.000
_cell.length_c   1.000
_cell.angle_alpha   90.00
_cell.angle_beta   90.00
_cell.angle_gamma   90.00
#
_symmetry.space_group_name_H-M   'P 1'
#
loop_
_entity.id
_entity.type
_entity.pdbx_description
1 polymer ?
#
loop_
_entity_poly.entity_id
_entity_poly.type
_entity_poly.pdbx_seq_one_letter_code
_entity_poly.pdbx_strand_id
1 'polypeptide(L)'
;MNDPSIHDPGSPAVADSERPAWQRALRGGENALIVTALAAMMLIPVVEIVLRALFKTGISGSSMLVQHLTLIVGMLGGAIAAREGRLLALSPAQTLLKGRWKSLAHAFSSSIGSIISFSLCVASYRYVMAVKPLGKILVYGIPVWVVQIILPVGFGVVALRLLWRSSTTLGGRTLTAALVAAVGAALLFAPLPPDRLMVPALVVLALATFAGAPVFTALGGAALLLFWGNDLPVQSVPLKHYSLTTNDMLPSIPIFTLAGYFLAEGGASARLVRVFQALVGQFRGGPAIVTALVCAFFTSFTGASGVTILALGGVLMPVLLGARYSERSALGLLTSAGSLGMLFPPCLPLILYAIVANHSANASLTIKEMFLGGIGPGILLVILTAWWGIRQGPKDAEDRPRFQLKEAGAAVWSAKWEMLIPVVAIVSLFTVPTTVAAAAITATYALLVATVIQRDLHPWRDLPRVITECGLLVGGVLLILGVALGFTHFMVDAQVPDRLVEWSTTTVKSRWLFLLGLNVVLILVGGLIEIYAAIVVVVPLLVPIGVALGMDPVHLGIIFLANMELGFIAPPVGLNLLLSSYRFNKPMLEVTRAVLPMLLVLLLGVLLITYFPPLTTFLPRLFK
;
A
#
# COMPACT_ATOMS: atom_id res chain seq x y z
N MET A 1 -26.09 -4.68 -23.95
CA MET A 1 -26.14 -6.03 -23.36
C MET A 1 -25.33 -5.96 -22.09
N ASN A 2 -26.01 -5.92 -20.96
CA ASN A 2 -25.44 -5.75 -19.61
C ASN A 2 -24.73 -7.05 -19.20
N ASP A 3 -23.42 -6.99 -19.00
CA ASP A 3 -22.66 -8.06 -18.36
C ASP A 3 -22.81 -7.89 -16.83
N PRO A 4 -23.43 -8.84 -16.10
CA PRO A 4 -23.68 -8.72 -14.66
C PRO A 4 -22.43 -8.92 -13.78
N SER A 5 -21.22 -8.98 -14.35
CA SER A 5 -19.96 -9.21 -13.61
C SER A 5 -19.20 -7.92 -13.21
N ILE A 6 -19.69 -6.73 -13.59
CA ILE A 6 -19.10 -5.46 -13.21
C ILE A 6 -19.86 -4.93 -12.00
N HIS A 7 -19.40 -5.27 -10.80
CA HIS A 7 -19.94 -4.72 -9.56
C HIS A 7 -19.78 -3.20 -9.52
N ASP A 8 -20.90 -2.50 -9.49
CA ASP A 8 -21.05 -1.12 -9.08
C ASP A 8 -20.58 -0.99 -7.60
N PRO A 9 -19.56 -0.18 -7.27
CA PRO A 9 -19.15 0.04 -5.89
C PRO A 9 -20.19 0.79 -5.04
N GLY A 10 -21.35 1.13 -5.61
CA GLY A 10 -22.36 1.98 -5.00
C GLY A 10 -23.42 1.30 -4.11
N SER A 11 -23.50 -0.04 -3.99
CA SER A 11 -24.47 -0.65 -3.08
C SER A 11 -24.04 -2.00 -2.47
N PRO A 12 -23.17 -1.99 -1.44
CA PRO A 12 -22.86 -3.22 -0.70
C PRO A 12 -24.07 -3.77 0.10
N ALA A 13 -25.06 -2.95 0.42
CA ALA A 13 -26.17 -3.34 1.27
C ALA A 13 -27.22 -4.26 0.58
N VAL A 14 -27.46 -4.11 -0.72
CA VAL A 14 -28.44 -4.91 -1.47
C VAL A 14 -27.90 -6.31 -1.75
N ALA A 15 -26.61 -6.45 -2.03
CA ALA A 15 -25.98 -7.76 -2.28
C ALA A 15 -25.87 -8.64 -1.03
N ASP A 16 -25.89 -8.08 0.18
CA ASP A 16 -25.77 -8.84 1.43
C ASP A 16 -27.14 -9.40 1.92
N SER A 17 -28.27 -8.79 1.54
CA SER A 17 -29.59 -9.27 1.94
C SER A 17 -29.98 -10.61 1.31
N GLU A 18 -29.44 -10.93 0.13
CA GLU A 18 -29.72 -12.17 -0.61
C GLU A 18 -28.89 -13.39 -0.17
N ARG A 19 -27.92 -13.20 0.72
CA ARG A 19 -27.00 -14.27 1.17
C ARG A 19 -27.58 -15.09 2.31
N PRO A 20 -27.24 -16.41 2.39
CA PRO A 20 -27.62 -17.25 3.50
C PRO A 20 -27.19 -16.67 4.86
N ALA A 21 -28.03 -16.88 5.91
CA ALA A 21 -27.79 -16.31 7.24
C ALA A 21 -26.40 -16.70 7.84
N TRP A 22 -25.95 -17.93 7.62
CA TRP A 22 -24.64 -18.38 8.09
C TRP A 22 -23.46 -17.63 7.44
N GLN A 23 -23.58 -17.28 6.14
CA GLN A 23 -22.54 -16.49 5.47
C GLN A 23 -22.48 -15.07 6.00
N ARG A 24 -23.66 -14.47 6.29
CA ARG A 24 -23.74 -13.14 6.92
C ARG A 24 -23.12 -13.15 8.32
N ALA A 25 -23.42 -14.17 9.12
CA ALA A 25 -22.85 -14.32 10.46
C ALA A 25 -21.32 -14.50 10.43
N LEU A 26 -20.80 -15.32 9.52
CA LEU A 26 -19.36 -15.53 9.36
C LEU A 26 -18.64 -14.23 8.96
N ARG A 27 -19.18 -13.51 7.97
CA ARG A 27 -18.64 -12.19 7.55
C ARG A 27 -18.69 -11.17 8.68
N GLY A 28 -19.81 -11.12 9.40
CA GLY A 28 -19.96 -10.25 10.57
C GLY A 28 -18.92 -10.54 11.64
N GLY A 29 -18.68 -11.81 11.94
CA GLY A 29 -17.64 -12.25 12.88
C GLY A 29 -16.22 -11.86 12.44
N GLU A 30 -15.86 -12.11 11.17
CA GLU A 30 -14.55 -11.72 10.63
C GLU A 30 -14.34 -10.19 10.66
N ASN A 31 -15.36 -9.44 10.25
CA ASN A 31 -15.30 -7.98 10.27
C ASN A 31 -15.21 -7.46 11.72
N ALA A 32 -15.93 -8.05 12.67
CA ALA A 32 -15.83 -7.68 14.08
C ALA A 32 -14.44 -7.95 14.66
N LEU A 33 -13.82 -9.07 14.32
CA LEU A 33 -12.46 -9.40 14.76
C LEU A 33 -11.43 -8.40 14.25
N ILE A 34 -11.47 -8.03 12.97
CA ILE A 34 -10.49 -7.07 12.42
C ILE A 34 -10.73 -5.65 12.98
N VAL A 35 -11.98 -5.26 13.18
CA VAL A 35 -12.35 -3.99 13.81
C VAL A 35 -11.82 -3.94 15.24
N THR A 36 -12.03 -5.00 16.01
CA THR A 36 -11.54 -5.08 17.41
C THR A 36 -10.01 -5.06 17.45
N ALA A 37 -9.33 -5.79 16.57
CA ALA A 37 -7.88 -5.83 16.52
C ALA A 37 -7.28 -4.46 16.18
N LEU A 38 -7.78 -3.77 15.15
CA LEU A 38 -7.31 -2.44 14.77
C LEU A 38 -7.65 -1.37 15.83
N ALA A 39 -8.83 -1.44 16.43
CA ALA A 39 -9.20 -0.54 17.52
C ALA A 39 -8.29 -0.75 18.74
N ALA A 40 -7.99 -2.00 19.09
CA ALA A 40 -7.05 -2.31 20.19
C ALA A 40 -5.64 -1.81 19.87
N MET A 41 -5.14 -2.00 18.64
CA MET A 41 -3.84 -1.49 18.21
C MET A 41 -3.72 0.04 18.33
N MET A 42 -4.80 0.77 18.05
CA MET A 42 -4.85 2.22 18.18
C MET A 42 -4.96 2.65 19.65
N LEU A 43 -5.81 1.99 20.44
CA LEU A 43 -6.15 2.43 21.80
C LEU A 43 -5.09 2.03 22.83
N ILE A 44 -4.46 0.86 22.73
CA ILE A 44 -3.47 0.38 23.72
C ILE A 44 -2.32 1.38 23.92
N PRO A 45 -1.64 1.90 22.85
CA PRO A 45 -0.57 2.87 23.03
C PRO A 45 -1.05 4.20 23.61
N VAL A 46 -2.26 4.66 23.26
CA VAL A 46 -2.83 5.91 23.79
C VAL A 46 -3.14 5.77 25.27
N VAL A 47 -3.79 4.68 25.65
CA VAL A 47 -4.09 4.38 27.07
C VAL A 47 -2.79 4.26 27.85
N GLU A 48 -1.75 3.61 27.32
CA GLU A 48 -0.45 3.53 27.97
C GLU A 48 0.17 4.91 28.21
N ILE A 49 0.14 5.81 27.20
CA ILE A 49 0.65 7.18 27.34
C ILE A 49 -0.10 7.91 28.47
N VAL A 50 -1.43 7.82 28.50
CA VAL A 50 -2.28 8.45 29.52
C VAL A 50 -1.98 7.88 30.91
N LEU A 51 -1.87 6.56 31.05
CA LEU A 51 -1.54 5.90 32.33
C LEU A 51 -0.16 6.31 32.83
N ARG A 52 0.84 6.39 31.94
CA ARG A 52 2.20 6.85 32.30
C ARG A 52 2.21 8.30 32.71
N ALA A 53 1.45 9.17 32.05
CA ALA A 53 1.38 10.59 32.34
C ALA A 53 0.68 10.89 33.66
N LEU A 54 -0.46 10.23 33.95
CA LEU A 54 -1.31 10.52 35.11
C LEU A 54 -0.95 9.66 36.32
N PHE A 55 -0.66 8.38 36.12
CA PHE A 55 -0.52 7.41 37.22
C PHE A 55 0.90 6.86 37.37
N LYS A 56 1.84 7.25 36.48
CA LYS A 56 3.22 6.74 36.41
C LYS A 56 3.29 5.21 36.31
N THR A 57 2.23 4.58 35.81
CA THR A 57 2.13 3.15 35.55
C THR A 57 1.97 2.94 34.04
N GLY A 58 2.31 1.73 33.52
CA GLY A 58 2.14 1.39 32.11
C GLY A 58 1.50 0.02 31.94
N ILE A 59 1.07 -0.29 30.74
CA ILE A 59 0.59 -1.62 30.37
C ILE A 59 1.81 -2.51 30.11
N SER A 60 2.01 -3.53 30.95
CA SER A 60 3.12 -4.45 30.76
C SER A 60 3.02 -5.15 29.41
N GLY A 61 4.09 -5.02 28.58
CA GLY A 61 4.13 -5.64 27.25
C GLY A 61 3.22 -5.02 26.19
N SER A 62 2.78 -3.76 26.34
CA SER A 62 1.90 -3.10 25.36
C SER A 62 2.46 -3.10 23.95
N SER A 63 3.75 -2.81 23.78
CA SER A 63 4.42 -2.86 22.48
C SER A 63 4.33 -4.27 21.86
N MET A 64 4.59 -5.30 22.66
CA MET A 64 4.54 -6.69 22.25
C MET A 64 3.11 -7.14 21.87
N LEU A 65 2.10 -6.67 22.60
CA LEU A 65 0.69 -6.93 22.25
C LEU A 65 0.33 -6.29 20.90
N VAL A 66 0.70 -5.02 20.70
CA VAL A 66 0.41 -4.29 19.46
C VAL A 66 1.14 -4.92 18.26
N GLN A 67 2.37 -5.37 18.44
CA GLN A 67 3.12 -6.13 17.42
C GLN A 67 2.37 -7.41 17.00
N HIS A 68 1.90 -8.21 17.95
CA HIS A 68 1.18 -9.45 17.65
C HIS A 68 -0.23 -9.20 17.09
N LEU A 69 -0.89 -8.12 17.51
CA LEU A 69 -2.13 -7.66 16.86
C LEU A 69 -1.91 -7.30 15.40
N THR A 70 -0.71 -6.76 15.05
CA THR A 70 -0.36 -6.49 13.64
C THR A 70 -0.32 -7.76 12.81
N LEU A 71 0.22 -8.86 13.35
CA LEU A 71 0.18 -10.17 12.69
C LEU A 71 -1.26 -10.64 12.45
N ILE A 72 -2.10 -10.51 13.49
CA ILE A 72 -3.52 -10.89 13.41
C ILE A 72 -4.22 -10.06 12.33
N VAL A 73 -4.01 -8.73 12.32
CA VAL A 73 -4.57 -7.83 11.29
C VAL A 73 -4.06 -8.19 9.89
N GLY A 74 -2.77 -8.50 9.76
CA GLY A 74 -2.17 -8.93 8.48
C GLY A 74 -2.86 -10.18 7.92
N MET A 75 -3.00 -11.22 8.74
CA MET A 75 -3.60 -12.49 8.32
C MET A 75 -5.11 -12.40 8.11
N LEU A 76 -5.85 -11.77 9.03
CA LEU A 76 -7.30 -11.57 8.90
C LEU A 76 -7.65 -10.64 7.74
N GLY A 77 -6.94 -9.52 7.63
CA GLY A 77 -7.14 -8.55 6.55
C GLY A 77 -6.82 -9.14 5.18
N GLY A 78 -5.70 -9.89 5.07
CA GLY A 78 -5.35 -10.64 3.86
C GLY A 78 -6.41 -11.69 3.50
N ALA A 79 -6.94 -12.38 4.50
CA ALA A 79 -8.05 -13.30 4.30
C ALA A 79 -9.32 -12.56 3.81
N ILE A 80 -9.71 -11.42 4.43
CA ILE A 80 -10.84 -10.61 3.97
C ILE A 80 -10.60 -10.08 2.55
N ALA A 81 -9.38 -9.63 2.22
CA ALA A 81 -9.00 -9.20 0.87
C ALA A 81 -9.19 -10.34 -0.16
N ALA A 82 -8.85 -11.58 0.19
CA ALA A 82 -9.11 -12.76 -0.62
C ALA A 82 -10.63 -13.00 -0.80
N ARG A 83 -11.42 -12.80 0.25
CA ARG A 83 -12.89 -12.91 0.20
C ARG A 83 -13.50 -11.92 -0.78
N GLU A 84 -13.06 -10.67 -0.73
CA GLU A 84 -13.59 -9.61 -1.59
C GLU A 84 -12.94 -9.60 -2.99
N GLY A 85 -11.89 -10.40 -3.24
CA GLY A 85 -11.14 -10.42 -4.51
C GLY A 85 -10.31 -9.17 -4.75
N ARG A 86 -9.88 -8.55 -3.68
CA ARG A 86 -9.10 -7.30 -3.67
C ARG A 86 -7.65 -7.53 -3.22
N LEU A 87 -7.16 -8.77 -3.35
CA LEU A 87 -5.73 -9.04 -3.20
C LEU A 87 -4.94 -8.33 -4.30
N LEU A 88 -3.86 -7.68 -3.90
CA LEU A 88 -2.96 -6.99 -4.82
C LEU A 88 -2.38 -7.99 -5.83
N ALA A 89 -2.62 -7.78 -7.11
CA ALA A 89 -2.18 -8.64 -8.20
C ALA A 89 -1.52 -7.83 -9.31
N LEU A 90 -0.50 -8.42 -9.92
CA LEU A 90 0.04 -7.94 -11.18
C LEU A 90 -0.89 -8.43 -12.29
N SER A 91 -1.58 -7.55 -13.00
CA SER A 91 -2.55 -8.00 -14.00
C SER A 91 -2.42 -7.37 -15.38
N PRO A 92 -1.22 -7.34 -16.00
CA PRO A 92 -1.10 -6.85 -17.38
C PRO A 92 -1.96 -7.66 -18.34
N ALA A 93 -2.00 -8.99 -18.15
CA ALA A 93 -2.78 -9.88 -19.00
C ALA A 93 -4.30 -9.72 -18.82
N GLN A 94 -4.79 -9.42 -17.62
CA GLN A 94 -6.24 -9.26 -17.40
C GLN A 94 -6.84 -8.05 -18.12
N THR A 95 -6.03 -7.02 -18.39
CA THR A 95 -6.44 -5.86 -19.19
C THR A 95 -6.41 -6.14 -20.70
N LEU A 96 -5.55 -7.06 -21.13
CA LEU A 96 -5.36 -7.42 -22.54
C LEU A 96 -6.28 -8.56 -23.00
N LEU A 97 -6.60 -9.50 -22.11
CA LEU A 97 -7.40 -10.69 -22.44
C LEU A 97 -8.90 -10.40 -22.40
N LYS A 98 -9.65 -10.96 -23.36
CA LYS A 98 -11.11 -10.82 -23.47
C LYS A 98 -11.79 -12.20 -23.48
N GLY A 99 -13.06 -12.24 -23.04
CA GLY A 99 -13.91 -13.43 -23.12
C GLY A 99 -13.35 -14.66 -22.40
N ARG A 100 -13.33 -15.82 -23.07
CA ARG A 100 -12.91 -17.12 -22.51
C ARG A 100 -11.47 -17.13 -21.98
N TRP A 101 -10.56 -16.41 -22.65
CA TRP A 101 -9.16 -16.32 -22.24
C TRP A 101 -8.98 -15.61 -20.89
N LYS A 102 -9.78 -14.58 -20.62
CA LYS A 102 -9.80 -13.90 -19.31
C LYS A 102 -10.26 -14.85 -18.21
N SER A 103 -11.31 -15.65 -18.46
CA SER A 103 -11.81 -16.64 -17.49
C SER A 103 -10.80 -17.76 -17.22
N LEU A 104 -10.13 -18.26 -18.28
CA LEU A 104 -9.09 -19.28 -18.13
C LEU A 104 -7.87 -18.75 -17.35
N ALA A 105 -7.40 -17.54 -17.68
CA ALA A 105 -6.30 -16.90 -16.95
C ALA A 105 -6.65 -16.72 -15.47
N HIS A 106 -7.88 -16.30 -15.17
CA HIS A 106 -8.35 -16.17 -13.78
C HIS A 106 -8.41 -17.52 -13.06
N ALA A 107 -8.96 -18.56 -13.70
CA ALA A 107 -9.01 -19.90 -13.11
C ALA A 107 -7.60 -20.44 -12.84
N PHE A 108 -6.69 -20.31 -13.80
CA PHE A 108 -5.30 -20.73 -13.67
C PHE A 108 -4.57 -19.99 -12.55
N SER A 109 -4.62 -18.65 -12.55
CA SER A 109 -3.97 -17.82 -11.53
C SER A 109 -4.50 -18.09 -10.12
N SER A 110 -5.83 -18.24 -9.98
CA SER A 110 -6.46 -18.56 -8.68
C SER A 110 -6.12 -19.97 -8.21
N SER A 111 -6.00 -20.95 -9.12
CA SER A 111 -5.61 -22.32 -8.77
C SER A 111 -4.17 -22.37 -8.24
N ILE A 112 -3.23 -21.74 -8.94
CA ILE A 112 -1.84 -21.64 -8.47
C ILE A 112 -1.77 -20.86 -7.16
N GLY A 113 -2.53 -19.76 -7.03
CA GLY A 113 -2.65 -19.00 -5.78
C GLY A 113 -3.14 -19.86 -4.61
N SER A 114 -4.13 -20.71 -4.84
CA SER A 114 -4.63 -21.65 -3.83
C SER A 114 -3.59 -22.70 -3.44
N ILE A 115 -2.89 -23.28 -4.41
CA ILE A 115 -1.81 -24.26 -4.17
C ILE A 115 -0.70 -23.66 -3.32
N ILE A 116 -0.20 -22.47 -3.69
CA ILE A 116 0.87 -21.80 -2.94
C ILE A 116 0.41 -21.41 -1.54
N SER A 117 -0.82 -20.89 -1.39
CA SER A 117 -1.37 -20.56 -0.06
C SER A 117 -1.51 -21.81 0.81
N PHE A 118 -1.91 -22.95 0.25
CA PHE A 118 -1.96 -24.22 0.95
C PHE A 118 -0.55 -24.70 1.35
N SER A 119 0.44 -24.57 0.47
CA SER A 119 1.83 -24.91 0.78
C SER A 119 2.39 -24.01 1.90
N LEU A 120 2.08 -22.71 1.90
CA LEU A 120 2.41 -21.79 2.99
C LEU A 120 1.70 -22.18 4.31
N CYS A 121 0.45 -22.64 4.24
CA CYS A 121 -0.27 -23.18 5.41
C CYS A 121 0.47 -24.37 6.01
N VAL A 122 0.87 -25.35 5.19
CA VAL A 122 1.62 -26.55 5.63
C VAL A 122 2.99 -26.14 6.19
N ALA A 123 3.73 -25.27 5.52
CA ALA A 123 5.01 -24.76 6.00
C ALA A 123 4.86 -24.04 7.35
N SER A 124 3.82 -23.21 7.50
CA SER A 124 3.50 -22.49 8.74
C SER A 124 3.12 -23.45 9.88
N TYR A 125 2.34 -24.47 9.58
CA TYR A 125 2.00 -25.50 10.57
C TYR A 125 3.26 -26.22 11.08
N ARG A 126 4.14 -26.67 10.17
CA ARG A 126 5.42 -27.29 10.53
C ARG A 126 6.29 -26.36 11.37
N TYR A 127 6.34 -25.07 11.02
CA TYR A 127 7.04 -24.04 11.80
C TYR A 127 6.49 -23.93 13.23
N VAL A 128 5.17 -23.79 13.40
CA VAL A 128 4.53 -23.68 14.72
C VAL A 128 4.79 -24.92 15.57
N MET A 129 4.71 -26.11 14.96
CA MET A 129 4.99 -27.37 15.67
C MET A 129 6.46 -27.49 16.09
N ALA A 130 7.40 -26.95 15.31
CA ALA A 130 8.82 -26.92 15.67
C ALA A 130 9.12 -25.92 16.81
N VAL A 131 8.37 -24.81 16.90
CA VAL A 131 8.57 -23.79 17.95
C VAL A 131 7.82 -24.14 19.25
N LYS A 132 6.75 -24.90 19.18
CA LYS A 132 5.91 -25.25 20.34
C LYS A 132 6.70 -25.83 21.53
N PRO A 133 7.66 -26.77 21.34
CA PRO A 133 8.43 -27.37 22.45
C PRO A 133 9.34 -26.35 23.17
N LEU A 134 9.68 -25.20 22.54
CA LEU A 134 10.55 -24.18 23.14
C LEU A 134 9.90 -23.44 24.31
N GLY A 135 8.58 -23.57 24.51
CA GLY A 135 7.85 -23.06 25.66
C GLY A 135 7.91 -21.53 25.85
N LYS A 136 8.27 -20.75 24.82
CA LYS A 136 8.36 -19.28 24.94
C LYS A 136 7.00 -18.68 25.29
N ILE A 137 6.99 -17.81 26.31
CA ILE A 137 5.82 -17.07 26.76
C ILE A 137 5.92 -15.64 26.25
N LEU A 138 4.81 -15.09 25.76
CA LEU A 138 4.70 -13.74 25.26
C LEU A 138 4.54 -12.73 26.42
N VAL A 139 3.31 -12.52 26.84
CA VAL A 139 2.90 -11.63 27.95
C VAL A 139 1.70 -12.29 28.62
N TYR A 140 1.50 -12.04 29.90
CA TYR A 140 0.37 -12.59 30.67
C TYR A 140 0.21 -14.11 30.61
N GLY A 141 1.32 -14.84 30.46
CA GLY A 141 1.30 -16.31 30.40
C GLY A 141 0.85 -16.91 29.06
N ILE A 142 0.63 -16.09 28.02
CA ILE A 142 0.20 -16.58 26.70
C ILE A 142 1.42 -17.19 25.97
N PRO A 143 1.40 -18.49 25.60
CA PRO A 143 2.48 -19.07 24.83
C PRO A 143 2.55 -18.45 23.41
N VAL A 144 3.76 -18.16 22.93
CA VAL A 144 3.99 -17.57 21.60
C VAL A 144 3.37 -18.38 20.47
N TRP A 145 3.47 -19.71 20.54
CA TRP A 145 2.93 -20.62 19.51
C TRP A 145 1.41 -20.48 19.31
N VAL A 146 0.66 -20.08 20.36
CA VAL A 146 -0.80 -19.84 20.27
C VAL A 146 -1.11 -18.69 19.33
N VAL A 147 -0.34 -17.62 19.39
CA VAL A 147 -0.52 -16.49 18.48
C VAL A 147 0.00 -16.84 17.08
N GLN A 148 1.08 -17.62 16.98
CA GLN A 148 1.62 -18.07 15.70
C GLN A 148 0.68 -18.97 14.90
N ILE A 149 -0.30 -19.65 15.54
CA ILE A 149 -1.35 -20.43 14.85
C ILE A 149 -2.12 -19.61 13.83
N ILE A 150 -2.19 -18.29 14.00
CA ILE A 150 -2.86 -17.42 13.01
C ILE A 150 -2.23 -17.52 11.61
N LEU A 151 -0.93 -17.87 11.50
CA LEU A 151 -0.26 -18.06 10.21
C LEU A 151 -0.84 -19.24 9.41
N PRO A 152 -0.81 -20.51 9.92
CA PRO A 152 -1.41 -21.60 9.17
C PRO A 152 -2.91 -21.42 8.97
N VAL A 153 -3.65 -20.90 9.95
CA VAL A 153 -5.08 -20.63 9.81
C VAL A 153 -5.34 -19.57 8.72
N GLY A 154 -4.62 -18.46 8.74
CA GLY A 154 -4.78 -17.39 7.76
C GLY A 154 -4.47 -17.84 6.34
N PHE A 155 -3.33 -18.50 6.11
CA PHE A 155 -2.98 -19.05 4.80
C PHE A 155 -3.96 -20.14 4.36
N GLY A 156 -4.46 -20.98 5.25
CA GLY A 156 -5.49 -21.98 4.96
C GLY A 156 -6.81 -21.35 4.51
N VAL A 157 -7.25 -20.30 5.20
CA VAL A 157 -8.46 -19.54 4.81
C VAL A 157 -8.26 -18.84 3.45
N VAL A 158 -7.10 -18.25 3.20
CA VAL A 158 -6.78 -17.63 1.89
C VAL A 158 -6.80 -18.69 0.80
N ALA A 159 -6.21 -19.87 1.02
CA ALA A 159 -6.22 -20.98 0.06
C ALA A 159 -7.64 -21.42 -0.30
N LEU A 160 -8.50 -21.62 0.70
CA LEU A 160 -9.90 -21.99 0.50
C LEU A 160 -10.68 -20.91 -0.29
N ARG A 161 -10.42 -19.64 -0.02
CA ARG A 161 -11.10 -18.52 -0.72
C ARG A 161 -10.65 -18.40 -2.16
N LEU A 162 -9.36 -18.54 -2.44
CA LEU A 162 -8.84 -18.57 -3.81
C LEU A 162 -9.37 -19.78 -4.58
N LEU A 163 -9.44 -20.94 -3.96
CA LEU A 163 -10.07 -22.14 -4.54
C LEU A 163 -11.54 -21.88 -4.88
N TRP A 164 -12.30 -21.29 -3.95
CA TRP A 164 -13.73 -21.00 -4.18
C TRP A 164 -13.94 -20.03 -5.33
N ARG A 165 -13.03 -19.10 -5.52
CA ARG A 165 -13.06 -18.09 -6.58
C ARG A 165 -12.43 -18.56 -7.90
N SER A 166 -11.76 -19.71 -7.94
CA SER A 166 -11.06 -20.19 -9.13
C SER A 166 -11.98 -20.41 -10.33
N SER A 167 -13.24 -20.77 -10.09
CA SER A 167 -14.24 -20.99 -11.15
C SER A 167 -15.64 -20.64 -10.69
N THR A 168 -16.48 -20.20 -11.63
CA THR A 168 -17.92 -20.03 -11.42
C THR A 168 -18.67 -21.36 -11.43
N THR A 169 -18.10 -22.40 -12.04
CA THR A 169 -18.71 -23.74 -12.16
C THR A 169 -18.20 -24.67 -11.04
N LEU A 170 -19.10 -25.54 -10.55
CA LEU A 170 -18.73 -26.57 -9.56
C LEU A 170 -17.63 -27.50 -10.09
N GLY A 171 -17.70 -27.93 -11.35
CA GLY A 171 -16.68 -28.77 -11.96
C GLY A 171 -15.29 -28.13 -12.02
N GLY A 172 -15.19 -26.84 -12.27
CA GLY A 172 -13.93 -26.11 -12.19
C GLY A 172 -13.37 -26.04 -10.78
N ARG A 173 -14.23 -25.83 -9.77
CA ARG A 173 -13.82 -25.84 -8.35
C ARG A 173 -13.35 -27.21 -7.88
N THR A 174 -14.04 -28.27 -8.26
CA THR A 174 -13.64 -29.65 -7.91
C THR A 174 -12.31 -30.03 -8.57
N LEU A 175 -12.08 -29.60 -9.83
CA LEU A 175 -10.79 -29.80 -10.50
C LEU A 175 -9.66 -29.07 -9.75
N THR A 176 -9.87 -27.80 -9.39
CA THR A 176 -8.89 -27.03 -8.60
C THR A 176 -8.64 -27.70 -7.24
N ALA A 177 -9.70 -28.15 -6.56
CA ALA A 177 -9.58 -28.84 -5.27
C ALA A 177 -8.79 -30.16 -5.40
N ALA A 178 -9.04 -30.93 -6.45
CA ALA A 178 -8.28 -32.15 -6.74
C ALA A 178 -6.81 -31.87 -7.02
N LEU A 179 -6.49 -30.80 -7.77
CA LEU A 179 -5.12 -30.36 -8.01
C LEU A 179 -4.42 -29.91 -6.71
N VAL A 180 -5.08 -29.11 -5.88
CA VAL A 180 -4.54 -28.70 -4.56
C VAL A 180 -4.29 -29.92 -3.67
N ALA A 181 -5.23 -30.85 -3.62
CA ALA A 181 -5.09 -32.10 -2.86
C ALA A 181 -3.96 -32.98 -3.40
N ALA A 182 -3.83 -33.12 -4.71
CA ALA A 182 -2.75 -33.89 -5.35
C ALA A 182 -1.37 -33.30 -5.06
N VAL A 183 -1.21 -31.98 -5.20
CA VAL A 183 0.03 -31.28 -4.85
C VAL A 183 0.32 -31.40 -3.35
N GLY A 184 -0.69 -31.21 -2.50
CA GLY A 184 -0.56 -31.38 -1.05
C GLY A 184 -0.12 -32.79 -0.66
N ALA A 185 -0.72 -33.81 -1.27
CA ALA A 185 -0.32 -35.22 -1.05
C ALA A 185 1.11 -35.47 -1.56
N ALA A 186 1.47 -34.94 -2.71
CA ALA A 186 2.82 -35.03 -3.26
C ALA A 186 3.87 -34.41 -2.32
N LEU A 187 3.58 -33.21 -1.78
CA LEU A 187 4.46 -32.51 -0.84
C LEU A 187 4.60 -33.22 0.53
N LEU A 188 3.59 -34.01 0.91
CA LEU A 188 3.58 -34.70 2.19
C LEU A 188 4.18 -36.14 2.10
N PHE A 189 3.95 -36.85 0.99
CA PHE A 189 4.18 -38.30 0.88
C PHE A 189 5.12 -38.73 -0.25
N ALA A 190 5.40 -37.85 -1.25
CA ALA A 190 6.23 -38.26 -2.38
C ALA A 190 7.63 -37.62 -2.30
N PRO A 191 8.71 -38.38 -2.53
CA PRO A 191 10.05 -37.86 -2.71
C PRO A 191 10.15 -37.24 -4.13
N LEU A 192 9.66 -36.04 -4.28
CA LEU A 192 9.77 -35.31 -5.56
C LEU A 192 11.20 -34.84 -5.76
N PRO A 193 11.82 -35.02 -6.94
CA PRO A 193 13.18 -34.58 -7.21
C PRO A 193 13.22 -33.04 -7.36
N PRO A 194 13.81 -32.31 -6.39
CA PRO A 194 13.82 -30.83 -6.43
C PRO A 194 14.52 -30.29 -7.67
N ASP A 195 15.66 -30.88 -8.04
CA ASP A 195 16.53 -30.46 -9.13
C ASP A 195 15.83 -30.35 -10.49
N ARG A 196 14.87 -31.27 -10.76
CA ARG A 196 14.16 -31.32 -12.05
C ARG A 196 12.89 -30.50 -12.06
N LEU A 197 12.25 -30.31 -10.91
CA LEU A 197 10.92 -29.70 -10.83
C LEU A 197 10.96 -28.22 -10.46
N MET A 198 12.03 -27.72 -9.83
CA MET A 198 12.14 -26.32 -9.39
C MET A 198 11.96 -25.33 -10.56
N VAL A 199 12.73 -25.51 -11.65
CA VAL A 199 12.67 -24.58 -12.79
C VAL A 199 11.32 -24.61 -13.49
N PRO A 200 10.73 -25.77 -13.86
CA PRO A 200 9.38 -25.82 -14.41
C PRO A 200 8.33 -25.19 -13.49
N ALA A 201 8.40 -25.42 -12.18
CA ALA A 201 7.47 -24.83 -11.21
C ALA A 201 7.61 -23.30 -11.13
N LEU A 202 8.83 -22.76 -11.19
CA LEU A 202 9.07 -21.31 -11.29
C LEU A 202 8.51 -20.72 -12.57
N VAL A 203 8.63 -21.41 -13.69
CA VAL A 203 8.03 -20.97 -14.99
C VAL A 203 6.50 -20.95 -14.88
N VAL A 204 5.88 -21.98 -14.33
CA VAL A 204 4.42 -22.02 -14.10
C VAL A 204 3.99 -20.89 -13.16
N LEU A 205 4.75 -20.60 -12.11
CA LEU A 205 4.48 -19.50 -11.19
C LEU A 205 4.59 -18.14 -11.90
N ALA A 206 5.61 -17.93 -12.74
CA ALA A 206 5.76 -16.71 -13.52
C ALA A 206 4.59 -16.52 -14.49
N LEU A 207 4.17 -17.58 -15.20
CA LEU A 207 3.00 -17.54 -16.07
C LEU A 207 1.71 -17.23 -15.30
N ALA A 208 1.53 -17.82 -14.09
CA ALA A 208 0.38 -17.51 -13.23
C ALA A 208 0.38 -16.07 -12.75
N THR A 209 1.56 -15.52 -12.42
CA THR A 209 1.72 -14.11 -12.03
C THR A 209 1.35 -13.19 -13.19
N PHE A 210 1.79 -13.50 -14.39
CA PHE A 210 1.42 -12.77 -15.61
C PHE A 210 -0.10 -12.85 -15.90
N ALA A 211 -0.70 -14.01 -15.61
CA ALA A 211 -2.15 -14.23 -15.73
C ALA A 211 -2.98 -13.54 -14.62
N GLY A 212 -2.32 -12.90 -13.63
CA GLY A 212 -2.96 -12.13 -12.58
C GLY A 212 -3.05 -12.82 -11.22
N ALA A 213 -2.14 -13.74 -10.92
CA ALA A 213 -2.03 -14.28 -9.57
C ALA A 213 -1.64 -13.16 -8.57
N PRO A 214 -2.12 -13.23 -7.31
CA PRO A 214 -1.75 -12.26 -6.29
C PRO A 214 -0.23 -12.18 -6.07
N VAL A 215 0.30 -10.99 -5.78
CA VAL A 215 1.74 -10.76 -5.61
C VAL A 215 2.33 -11.62 -4.48
N PHE A 216 1.59 -11.79 -3.37
CA PHE A 216 2.05 -12.65 -2.29
C PHE A 216 2.23 -14.11 -2.74
N THR A 217 1.42 -14.56 -3.70
CA THR A 217 1.54 -15.90 -4.31
C THR A 217 2.83 -16.02 -5.12
N ALA A 218 3.16 -14.99 -5.91
CA ALA A 218 4.39 -14.95 -6.69
C ALA A 218 5.63 -15.02 -5.77
N LEU A 219 5.70 -14.15 -4.77
CA LEU A 219 6.84 -14.05 -3.87
C LEU A 219 6.93 -15.25 -2.90
N GLY A 220 5.80 -15.62 -2.28
CA GLY A 220 5.73 -16.78 -1.38
C GLY A 220 5.96 -18.09 -2.11
N GLY A 221 5.44 -18.21 -3.33
CA GLY A 221 5.67 -19.37 -4.19
C GLY A 221 7.13 -19.48 -4.63
N ALA A 222 7.73 -18.36 -5.08
CA ALA A 222 9.15 -18.33 -5.43
C ALA A 222 10.02 -18.68 -4.21
N ALA A 223 9.74 -18.09 -3.03
CA ALA A 223 10.45 -18.43 -1.80
C ALA A 223 10.36 -19.94 -1.50
N LEU A 224 9.14 -20.50 -1.46
CA LEU A 224 8.94 -21.92 -1.18
C LEU A 224 9.69 -22.82 -2.17
N LEU A 225 9.59 -22.54 -3.48
CA LEU A 225 10.24 -23.33 -4.54
C LEU A 225 11.75 -23.24 -4.47
N LEU A 226 12.29 -22.05 -4.18
CA LEU A 226 13.74 -21.84 -4.07
C LEU A 226 14.32 -22.50 -2.82
N PHE A 227 13.64 -22.42 -1.65
CA PHE A 227 14.06 -23.15 -0.46
C PHE A 227 13.99 -24.66 -0.68
N TRP A 228 12.87 -25.16 -1.25
CA TRP A 228 12.70 -26.57 -1.55
C TRP A 228 13.70 -27.08 -2.59
N GLY A 229 13.94 -26.33 -3.67
CA GLY A 229 14.86 -26.69 -4.75
C GLY A 229 16.33 -26.73 -4.35
N ASN A 230 16.69 -26.10 -3.23
CA ASN A 230 18.05 -26.10 -2.67
C ASN A 230 18.16 -26.93 -1.38
N ASP A 231 17.20 -27.83 -1.12
CA ASP A 231 17.14 -28.67 0.08
C ASP A 231 17.18 -27.90 1.40
N LEU A 232 16.70 -26.65 1.38
CA LEU A 232 16.62 -25.78 2.55
C LEU A 232 15.24 -25.90 3.21
N PRO A 233 15.13 -25.67 4.53
CA PRO A 233 13.87 -25.83 5.24
C PRO A 233 12.84 -24.77 4.82
N VAL A 234 11.74 -25.19 4.20
CA VAL A 234 10.64 -24.30 3.77
C VAL A 234 9.97 -23.54 4.94
N GLN A 235 10.17 -24.03 6.18
CA GLN A 235 9.73 -23.35 7.42
C GLN A 235 10.41 -21.99 7.62
N SER A 236 11.51 -21.71 6.93
CA SER A 236 12.19 -20.41 6.93
C SER A 236 11.28 -19.29 6.42
N VAL A 237 10.36 -19.58 5.50
CA VAL A 237 9.42 -18.58 4.97
C VAL A 237 8.46 -18.07 6.06
N PRO A 238 7.66 -18.90 6.75
CA PRO A 238 6.81 -18.45 7.86
C PRO A 238 7.62 -17.96 9.08
N LEU A 239 8.83 -18.46 9.33
CA LEU A 239 9.72 -17.92 10.35
C LEU A 239 10.04 -16.44 10.08
N LYS A 240 10.40 -16.11 8.85
CA LYS A 240 10.68 -14.73 8.45
C LYS A 240 9.42 -13.87 8.41
N HIS A 241 8.29 -14.43 8.02
CA HIS A 241 7.00 -13.75 8.15
C HIS A 241 6.71 -13.38 9.61
N TYR A 242 6.92 -14.31 10.55
CA TYR A 242 6.75 -14.02 11.97
C TYR A 242 7.77 -13.00 12.48
N SER A 243 9.01 -13.00 11.98
CA SER A 243 10.03 -12.06 12.43
C SER A 243 9.68 -10.59 12.16
N LEU A 244 8.82 -10.32 11.17
CA LEU A 244 8.21 -9.01 10.99
C LEU A 244 7.47 -8.52 12.23
N THR A 245 6.79 -9.42 12.92
CA THR A 245 6.01 -9.09 14.11
C THR A 245 6.86 -8.49 15.22
N THR A 246 8.15 -8.81 15.25
CA THR A 246 9.08 -8.26 16.24
C THR A 246 9.65 -6.89 15.86
N ASN A 247 9.29 -6.34 14.70
CA ASN A 247 9.71 -5.01 14.27
C ASN A 247 8.87 -3.93 14.95
N ASP A 248 9.52 -3.04 15.72
CA ASP A 248 8.85 -2.00 16.49
C ASP A 248 8.13 -0.94 15.62
N MET A 249 8.52 -0.81 14.35
CA MET A 249 7.93 0.17 13.44
C MET A 249 6.69 -0.36 12.70
N LEU A 250 6.58 -1.69 12.55
CA LEU A 250 5.55 -2.30 11.71
C LEU A 250 4.11 -1.93 12.14
N PRO A 251 3.76 -1.88 13.44
CA PRO A 251 2.41 -1.52 13.87
C PRO A 251 1.99 -0.10 13.48
N SER A 252 2.94 0.79 13.17
CA SER A 252 2.62 2.15 12.73
C SER A 252 1.91 2.17 11.38
N ILE A 253 2.14 1.17 10.52
CA ILE A 253 1.52 1.03 9.19
C ILE A 253 -0.02 1.01 9.31
N PRO A 254 -0.65 0.01 9.97
CA PRO A 254 -2.10 -0.04 10.08
C PRO A 254 -2.69 1.17 10.77
N ILE A 255 -2.00 1.71 11.78
CA ILE A 255 -2.54 2.79 12.61
C ILE A 255 -2.52 4.13 11.85
N PHE A 256 -1.44 4.50 11.14
CA PHE A 256 -1.43 5.70 10.29
C PHE A 256 -2.40 5.58 9.12
N THR A 257 -2.48 4.39 8.50
CA THR A 257 -3.46 4.14 7.43
C THR A 257 -4.89 4.34 7.94
N LEU A 258 -5.18 3.90 9.15
CA LEU A 258 -6.49 4.07 9.79
C LEU A 258 -6.84 5.56 9.97
N ALA A 259 -5.87 6.40 10.38
CA ALA A 259 -6.05 7.86 10.44
C ALA A 259 -6.45 8.43 9.07
N GLY A 260 -5.80 7.95 8.01
CA GLY A 260 -6.13 8.33 6.63
C GLY A 260 -7.54 7.94 6.20
N TYR A 261 -7.98 6.75 6.56
CA TYR A 261 -9.33 6.28 6.25
C TYR A 261 -10.42 7.08 6.98
N PHE A 262 -10.19 7.44 8.26
CA PHE A 262 -11.14 8.31 8.99
C PHE A 262 -11.29 9.68 8.32
N LEU A 263 -10.20 10.23 7.77
CA LEU A 263 -10.23 11.48 7.03
C LEU A 263 -10.92 11.32 5.66
N ALA A 264 -10.65 10.21 4.97
CA ALA A 264 -11.08 9.99 3.60
C ALA A 264 -12.59 9.74 3.47
N GLU A 265 -13.17 9.02 4.42
CA GLU A 265 -14.59 8.62 4.40
C GLU A 265 -15.54 9.68 4.95
N GLY A 266 -15.00 10.76 5.56
CA GLY A 266 -15.78 11.87 6.08
C GLY A 266 -15.99 13.01 5.07
N GLY A 267 -16.61 14.09 5.52
CA GLY A 267 -16.81 15.33 4.74
C GLY A 267 -15.55 16.18 4.55
N ALA A 268 -14.39 15.70 5.02
CA ALA A 268 -13.12 16.43 5.00
C ALA A 268 -12.68 16.85 3.60
N SER A 269 -12.90 15.98 2.58
CA SER A 269 -12.54 16.28 1.19
C SER A 269 -13.25 17.54 0.67
N ALA A 270 -14.54 17.67 0.91
CA ALA A 270 -15.32 18.84 0.48
C ALA A 270 -14.90 20.12 1.24
N ARG A 271 -14.64 20.00 2.56
CA ARG A 271 -14.18 21.15 3.37
C ARG A 271 -12.80 21.62 2.95
N LEU A 272 -11.86 20.70 2.70
CA LEU A 272 -10.52 21.06 2.22
C LEU A 272 -10.55 21.71 0.84
N VAL A 273 -11.35 21.18 -0.10
CA VAL A 273 -11.56 21.82 -1.41
C VAL A 273 -12.05 23.27 -1.23
N ARG A 274 -13.05 23.48 -0.35
CA ARG A 274 -13.57 24.83 -0.04
C ARG A 274 -12.49 25.75 0.55
N VAL A 275 -11.65 25.26 1.46
CA VAL A 275 -10.53 26.04 2.02
C VAL A 275 -9.57 26.49 0.93
N PHE A 276 -9.07 25.54 0.12
CA PHE A 276 -8.11 25.89 -0.91
C PHE A 276 -8.72 26.76 -2.01
N GLN A 277 -10.01 26.55 -2.36
CA GLN A 277 -10.72 27.44 -3.27
C GLN A 277 -10.83 28.88 -2.73
N ALA A 278 -11.16 29.03 -1.45
CA ALA A 278 -11.28 30.34 -0.82
C ALA A 278 -9.92 31.06 -0.69
N LEU A 279 -8.83 30.31 -0.50
CA LEU A 279 -7.48 30.89 -0.34
C LEU A 279 -6.79 31.19 -1.67
N VAL A 280 -6.89 30.30 -2.65
CA VAL A 280 -6.09 30.41 -3.89
C VAL A 280 -6.93 30.42 -5.17
N GLY A 281 -8.25 30.26 -5.09
CA GLY A 281 -9.15 30.23 -6.26
C GLY A 281 -9.15 31.52 -7.08
N GLN A 282 -8.82 32.65 -6.47
CA GLN A 282 -8.71 33.95 -7.10
C GLN A 282 -7.51 34.13 -8.03
N PHE A 283 -6.44 33.33 -7.84
CA PHE A 283 -5.26 33.44 -8.66
C PHE A 283 -5.49 32.84 -10.06
N ARG A 284 -4.71 33.29 -11.03
CA ARG A 284 -4.68 32.64 -12.34
C ARG A 284 -4.28 31.20 -12.17
N GLY A 285 -5.12 30.28 -12.66
CA GLY A 285 -4.92 28.84 -12.46
C GLY A 285 -5.23 28.36 -11.04
N GLY A 286 -5.93 29.16 -10.22
CA GLY A 286 -6.36 28.78 -8.87
C GLY A 286 -6.94 27.36 -8.77
N PRO A 287 -7.89 26.94 -9.63
CA PRO A 287 -8.43 25.61 -9.62
C PRO A 287 -7.39 24.50 -9.81
N ALA A 288 -6.34 24.73 -10.60
CA ALA A 288 -5.25 23.75 -10.74
C ALA A 288 -4.36 23.69 -9.49
N ILE A 289 -4.07 24.84 -8.87
CA ILE A 289 -3.34 24.88 -7.58
C ILE A 289 -4.15 24.16 -6.51
N VAL A 290 -5.46 24.43 -6.42
CA VAL A 290 -6.38 23.72 -5.51
C VAL A 290 -6.32 22.22 -5.74
N THR A 291 -6.40 21.77 -6.99
CA THR A 291 -6.34 20.34 -7.34
C THR A 291 -5.03 19.71 -6.87
N ALA A 292 -3.88 20.35 -7.14
CA ALA A 292 -2.58 19.83 -6.73
C ALA A 292 -2.46 19.73 -5.19
N LEU A 293 -2.85 20.80 -4.47
CA LEU A 293 -2.77 20.86 -3.01
C LEU A 293 -3.72 19.88 -2.32
N VAL A 294 -4.99 19.82 -2.77
CA VAL A 294 -6.00 18.89 -2.20
C VAL A 294 -5.60 17.45 -2.45
N CYS A 295 -5.17 17.12 -3.68
CA CYS A 295 -4.73 15.75 -3.99
C CYS A 295 -3.48 15.38 -3.18
N ALA A 296 -2.48 16.27 -3.08
CA ALA A 296 -1.28 16.02 -2.28
C ALA A 296 -1.63 15.78 -0.80
N PHE A 297 -2.45 16.64 -0.22
CA PHE A 297 -2.91 16.50 1.15
C PHE A 297 -3.66 15.17 1.36
N PHE A 298 -4.60 14.84 0.49
CA PHE A 298 -5.45 13.66 0.64
C PHE A 298 -4.66 12.36 0.48
N THR A 299 -3.78 12.30 -0.53
CA THR A 299 -2.97 11.12 -0.80
C THR A 299 -1.93 10.87 0.28
N SER A 300 -1.42 11.91 0.96
CA SER A 300 -0.46 11.74 2.06
C SER A 300 -1.05 10.91 3.22
N PHE A 301 -2.35 11.00 3.44
CA PHE A 301 -3.04 10.22 4.48
C PHE A 301 -3.55 8.88 3.98
N THR A 302 -4.12 8.82 2.78
CA THR A 302 -4.67 7.56 2.26
C THR A 302 -3.57 6.58 1.85
N GLY A 303 -2.38 7.09 1.51
CA GLY A 303 -1.27 6.28 1.00
C GLY A 303 -1.54 5.63 -0.36
N ALA A 304 -2.71 5.88 -0.97
CA ALA A 304 -3.15 5.22 -2.18
C ALA A 304 -3.68 6.24 -3.20
N SER A 305 -2.96 6.42 -4.30
CA SER A 305 -3.32 7.34 -5.39
C SER A 305 -4.70 7.05 -5.98
N GLY A 306 -5.06 5.78 -6.05
CA GLY A 306 -6.35 5.35 -6.57
C GLY A 306 -7.54 5.83 -5.75
N VAL A 307 -7.43 5.80 -4.44
CA VAL A 307 -8.48 6.31 -3.53
C VAL A 307 -8.68 7.81 -3.77
N THR A 308 -7.60 8.56 -3.91
CA THR A 308 -7.63 10.00 -4.19
C THR A 308 -8.34 10.31 -5.53
N ILE A 309 -8.01 9.60 -6.60
CA ILE A 309 -8.64 9.79 -7.92
C ILE A 309 -10.14 9.47 -7.86
N LEU A 310 -10.51 8.37 -7.22
CA LEU A 310 -11.90 7.93 -7.14
C LEU A 310 -12.75 8.87 -6.27
N ALA A 311 -12.22 9.32 -5.13
CA ALA A 311 -12.93 10.19 -4.19
C ALA A 311 -13.00 11.64 -4.70
N LEU A 312 -11.85 12.23 -5.03
CA LEU A 312 -11.75 13.65 -5.37
C LEU A 312 -12.08 13.94 -6.83
N GLY A 313 -11.94 12.97 -7.73
CA GLY A 313 -12.21 13.16 -9.15
C GLY A 313 -13.62 13.67 -9.44
N GLY A 314 -14.62 13.18 -8.70
CA GLY A 314 -16.02 13.63 -8.82
C GLY A 314 -16.26 15.07 -8.34
N VAL A 315 -15.44 15.58 -7.43
CA VAL A 315 -15.54 16.94 -6.87
C VAL A 315 -14.71 17.92 -7.70
N LEU A 316 -13.48 17.54 -8.05
CA LEU A 316 -12.52 18.46 -8.69
C LEU A 316 -12.71 18.58 -10.22
N MET A 317 -13.22 17.56 -10.90
CA MET A 317 -13.47 17.63 -12.35
C MET A 317 -14.49 18.73 -12.69
N PRO A 318 -15.68 18.81 -12.03
CA PRO A 318 -16.61 19.93 -12.26
C PRO A 318 -16.00 21.30 -11.95
N VAL A 319 -15.14 21.40 -10.93
CA VAL A 319 -14.46 22.66 -10.57
C VAL A 319 -13.53 23.12 -11.70
N LEU A 320 -12.75 22.21 -12.29
CA LEU A 320 -11.84 22.52 -13.40
C LEU A 320 -12.62 22.87 -14.68
N LEU A 321 -13.67 22.11 -15.01
CA LEU A 321 -14.50 22.38 -16.18
C LEU A 321 -15.28 23.69 -16.03
N GLY A 322 -15.82 23.98 -14.85
CA GLY A 322 -16.47 25.25 -14.53
C GLY A 322 -15.52 26.45 -14.65
N ALA A 323 -14.24 26.25 -14.38
CA ALA A 323 -13.18 27.23 -14.59
C ALA A 323 -12.65 27.26 -16.04
N ARG A 324 -13.38 26.69 -16.99
CA ARG A 324 -13.07 26.65 -18.44
C ARG A 324 -11.74 25.97 -18.80
N TYR A 325 -11.27 25.02 -17.98
CA TYR A 325 -10.21 24.11 -18.43
C TYR A 325 -10.76 23.16 -19.50
N SER A 326 -9.93 22.82 -20.51
CA SER A 326 -10.31 21.77 -21.44
C SER A 326 -10.44 20.44 -20.70
N GLU A 327 -11.39 19.60 -21.11
CA GLU A 327 -11.59 18.28 -20.51
C GLU A 327 -10.30 17.46 -20.51
N ARG A 328 -9.51 17.54 -21.59
CA ARG A 328 -8.22 16.87 -21.69
C ARG A 328 -7.21 17.37 -20.65
N SER A 329 -7.11 18.69 -20.43
CA SER A 329 -6.20 19.26 -19.43
C SER A 329 -6.65 18.93 -18.00
N ALA A 330 -7.95 18.97 -17.72
CA ALA A 330 -8.54 18.61 -16.45
C ALA A 330 -8.28 17.12 -16.13
N LEU A 331 -8.51 16.25 -17.11
CA LEU A 331 -8.26 14.81 -16.99
C LEU A 331 -6.77 14.50 -16.73
N GLY A 332 -5.87 15.13 -17.50
CA GLY A 332 -4.42 14.98 -17.31
C GLY A 332 -3.96 15.46 -15.93
N LEU A 333 -4.46 16.60 -15.47
CA LEU A 333 -4.11 17.18 -14.17
C LEU A 333 -4.59 16.28 -13.02
N LEU A 334 -5.85 15.85 -13.02
CA LEU A 334 -6.42 15.01 -11.96
C LEU A 334 -5.74 13.64 -11.88
N THR A 335 -5.48 13.03 -13.04
CA THR A 335 -4.80 11.73 -13.10
C THR A 335 -3.39 11.81 -12.52
N SER A 336 -2.65 12.87 -12.84
CA SER A 336 -1.28 13.06 -12.37
C SER A 336 -1.21 13.54 -10.92
N ALA A 337 -2.14 14.42 -10.52
CA ALA A 337 -2.16 14.93 -9.15
C ALA A 337 -2.54 13.86 -8.11
N GLY A 338 -3.18 12.76 -8.53
CA GLY A 338 -3.63 11.70 -7.64
C GLY A 338 -2.53 11.04 -6.80
N SER A 339 -1.26 11.07 -7.23
CA SER A 339 -0.11 10.48 -6.52
C SER A 339 0.77 11.47 -5.76
N LEU A 340 0.59 12.79 -5.94
CA LEU A 340 1.47 13.83 -5.37
C LEU A 340 1.68 13.77 -3.85
N GLY A 341 0.79 13.13 -3.12
CA GLY A 341 0.89 13.00 -1.66
C GLY A 341 1.80 11.90 -1.17
N MET A 342 2.30 11.02 -2.04
CA MET A 342 3.08 9.85 -1.61
C MET A 342 4.43 10.19 -0.99
N LEU A 343 4.96 11.38 -1.26
CA LEU A 343 6.19 11.89 -0.66
C LEU A 343 5.97 12.68 0.63
N PHE A 344 4.71 12.95 1.01
CA PHE A 344 4.42 13.71 2.23
C PHE A 344 4.08 12.80 3.41
N PRO A 345 4.52 13.17 4.65
CA PRO A 345 4.06 12.50 5.86
C PRO A 345 2.53 12.61 6.04
N PRO A 346 1.90 11.60 6.61
CA PRO A 346 2.39 10.29 7.07
C PRO A 346 2.15 9.15 6.07
N CYS A 347 2.62 9.29 4.83
CA CYS A 347 2.30 8.36 3.75
C CYS A 347 2.87 6.95 3.98
N LEU A 348 2.04 5.93 3.74
CA LEU A 348 2.36 4.51 3.92
C LEU A 348 3.59 4.04 3.11
N PRO A 349 3.80 4.39 1.83
CA PRO A 349 4.99 4.01 1.09
C PRO A 349 6.32 4.44 1.72
N LEU A 350 6.37 5.64 2.32
CA LEU A 350 7.56 6.13 3.04
C LEU A 350 7.90 5.24 4.26
N ILE A 351 6.88 4.85 5.03
CA ILE A 351 7.01 3.97 6.19
C ILE A 351 7.49 2.59 5.74
N LEU A 352 6.83 2.03 4.72
CA LEU A 352 7.15 0.70 4.21
C LEU A 352 8.57 0.63 3.65
N TYR A 353 8.99 1.67 2.90
CA TYR A 353 10.36 1.74 2.39
C TYR A 353 11.38 1.70 3.53
N ALA A 354 11.19 2.50 4.59
CA ALA A 354 12.09 2.51 5.75
C ALA A 354 12.22 1.12 6.38
N ILE A 355 11.11 0.42 6.56
CA ILE A 355 11.08 -0.93 7.16
C ILE A 355 11.83 -1.93 6.28
N VAL A 356 11.54 -1.95 4.97
CA VAL A 356 12.14 -2.92 4.03
C VAL A 356 13.63 -2.64 3.84
N ALA A 357 14.03 -1.38 3.72
CA ALA A 357 15.44 -0.98 3.57
C ALA A 357 16.29 -1.40 4.79
N ASN A 358 15.76 -1.23 6.02
CA ASN A 358 16.44 -1.66 7.24
C ASN A 358 16.68 -3.17 7.31
N HIS A 359 15.74 -3.98 6.79
CA HIS A 359 15.90 -5.43 6.75
C HIS A 359 16.92 -5.90 5.69
N SER A 360 17.17 -5.09 4.67
CA SER A 360 17.93 -5.53 3.49
C SER A 360 19.42 -5.18 3.52
N ALA A 361 19.80 -4.11 4.22
CA ALA A 361 21.18 -3.59 4.17
C ALA A 361 21.71 -3.14 5.54
N ASN A 362 21.06 -3.51 6.66
CA ASN A 362 21.36 -2.98 8.00
C ASN A 362 21.44 -1.43 8.01
N ALA A 363 20.71 -0.79 7.12
CA ALA A 363 20.63 0.66 7.05
C ALA A 363 19.87 1.14 8.29
N SER A 364 20.48 2.01 9.09
CA SER A 364 19.83 2.62 10.26
C SER A 364 18.90 3.76 9.83
N LEU A 365 17.89 3.44 9.02
CA LEU A 365 16.96 4.40 8.44
C LEU A 365 15.70 4.51 9.30
N THR A 366 15.38 5.70 9.78
CA THR A 366 14.18 5.95 10.56
C THR A 366 13.01 6.43 9.69
N ILE A 367 11.78 6.15 10.13
CA ILE A 367 10.58 6.68 9.47
C ILE A 367 10.59 8.22 9.48
N LYS A 368 11.09 8.82 10.57
CA LYS A 368 11.24 10.28 10.70
C LYS A 368 12.15 10.86 9.60
N GLU A 369 13.29 10.24 9.34
CA GLU A 369 14.21 10.66 8.28
C GLU A 369 13.57 10.56 6.89
N MET A 370 12.81 9.48 6.61
CA MET A 370 12.07 9.35 5.37
C MET A 370 11.00 10.41 5.19
N PHE A 371 10.27 10.73 6.27
CA PHE A 371 9.26 11.78 6.23
C PHE A 371 9.86 13.15 5.95
N LEU A 372 10.96 13.49 6.63
CA LEU A 372 11.66 14.75 6.40
C LEU A 372 12.28 14.82 5.00
N GLY A 373 12.83 13.70 4.51
CA GLY A 373 13.41 13.60 3.19
C GLY A 373 12.41 13.79 2.03
N GLY A 374 11.15 13.42 2.25
CA GLY A 374 10.08 13.53 1.25
C GLY A 374 9.50 14.93 1.08
N ILE A 375 9.56 15.79 2.11
CA ILE A 375 8.90 17.11 2.10
C ILE A 375 9.40 17.99 0.95
N GLY A 376 10.71 18.17 0.82
CA GLY A 376 11.29 19.01 -0.24
C GLY A 376 10.91 18.56 -1.65
N PRO A 377 11.17 17.28 -1.99
CA PRO A 377 10.76 16.68 -3.26
C PRO A 377 9.25 16.76 -3.52
N GLY A 378 8.42 16.47 -2.51
CA GLY A 378 6.96 16.58 -2.64
C GLY A 378 6.51 18.01 -2.98
N ILE A 379 7.05 19.03 -2.29
CA ILE A 379 6.79 20.43 -2.60
C ILE A 379 7.20 20.78 -4.04
N LEU A 380 8.36 20.31 -4.51
CA LEU A 380 8.82 20.49 -5.89
C LEU A 380 7.79 19.94 -6.89
N LEU A 381 7.32 18.70 -6.70
CA LEU A 381 6.36 18.08 -7.63
C LEU A 381 5.00 18.79 -7.60
N VAL A 382 4.54 19.24 -6.44
CA VAL A 382 3.31 20.05 -6.31
C VAL A 382 3.46 21.39 -7.06
N ILE A 383 4.61 22.07 -6.91
CA ILE A 383 4.88 23.33 -7.62
C ILE A 383 4.89 23.11 -9.14
N LEU A 384 5.55 22.07 -9.63
CA LEU A 384 5.58 21.73 -11.06
C LEU A 384 4.19 21.40 -11.60
N THR A 385 3.40 20.65 -10.84
CA THR A 385 2.01 20.33 -11.19
C THR A 385 1.14 21.59 -11.26
N ALA A 386 1.22 22.42 -10.24
CA ALA A 386 0.50 23.70 -10.20
C ALA A 386 0.92 24.62 -11.36
N TRP A 387 2.22 24.75 -11.60
CA TRP A 387 2.78 25.55 -12.69
C TRP A 387 2.26 25.10 -14.06
N TRP A 388 2.27 23.80 -14.34
CA TRP A 388 1.72 23.26 -15.57
C TRP A 388 0.22 23.54 -15.68
N GLY A 389 -0.54 23.31 -14.59
CA GLY A 389 -1.97 23.57 -14.53
C GLY A 389 -2.32 25.06 -14.76
N ILE A 390 -1.53 25.98 -14.20
CA ILE A 390 -1.68 27.43 -14.43
C ILE A 390 -1.52 27.77 -15.93
N ARG A 391 -0.57 27.12 -16.62
CA ARG A 391 -0.34 27.35 -18.07
C ARG A 391 -1.47 26.81 -18.94
N GLN A 392 -2.16 25.76 -18.51
CA GLN A 392 -3.30 25.18 -19.23
C GLN A 392 -4.62 25.92 -18.98
N GLY A 393 -4.67 26.71 -17.91
CA GLY A 393 -5.86 27.50 -17.57
C GLY A 393 -6.15 28.64 -18.55
N PRO A 394 -7.42 29.09 -18.62
CA PRO A 394 -7.83 30.20 -19.50
C PRO A 394 -7.05 31.46 -19.16
N LYS A 395 -6.76 32.26 -20.21
CA LYS A 395 -6.02 33.53 -20.09
C LYS A 395 -6.92 34.65 -19.60
N ASP A 396 -8.22 34.58 -19.89
CA ASP A 396 -9.17 35.64 -19.64
C ASP A 396 -9.57 35.72 -18.15
N ALA A 397 -9.71 36.95 -17.65
CA ALA A 397 -9.83 37.23 -16.22
C ALA A 397 -11.28 37.46 -15.74
N GLU A 398 -12.26 37.45 -16.64
CA GLU A 398 -13.59 37.99 -16.38
C GLU A 398 -14.44 37.23 -15.36
N ASP A 399 -14.19 35.93 -15.13
CA ASP A 399 -15.00 35.09 -14.26
C ASP A 399 -14.26 34.56 -13.00
N ARG A 400 -13.22 35.25 -12.52
CA ARG A 400 -12.51 34.78 -11.33
C ARG A 400 -13.25 35.14 -10.05
N PRO A 401 -13.42 34.22 -9.11
CA PRO A 401 -13.96 34.53 -7.80
C PRO A 401 -13.08 35.57 -7.12
N ARG A 402 -13.68 36.64 -6.61
CA ARG A 402 -12.94 37.68 -5.84
C ARG A 402 -12.59 37.10 -4.46
N PHE A 403 -11.39 37.40 -4.00
CA PHE A 403 -11.01 37.04 -2.64
C PHE A 403 -11.93 37.71 -1.62
N GLN A 404 -12.51 36.89 -0.77
CA GLN A 404 -13.33 37.35 0.33
C GLN A 404 -12.73 36.82 1.65
N LEU A 405 -12.12 37.73 2.43
CA LEU A 405 -11.48 37.35 3.70
C LEU A 405 -12.45 36.66 4.65
N LYS A 406 -13.72 37.06 4.64
CA LYS A 406 -14.79 36.47 5.47
C LYS A 406 -15.04 35.01 5.06
N GLU A 407 -15.11 34.73 3.76
CA GLU A 407 -15.29 33.35 3.24
C GLU A 407 -14.04 32.49 3.49
N ALA A 408 -12.84 33.05 3.25
CA ALA A 408 -11.60 32.36 3.54
C ALA A 408 -11.47 32.02 5.05
N GLY A 409 -11.80 32.94 5.92
CA GLY A 409 -11.84 32.72 7.37
C GLY A 409 -12.87 31.66 7.77
N ALA A 410 -14.08 31.71 7.22
CA ALA A 410 -15.12 30.73 7.47
C ALA A 410 -14.74 29.33 6.97
N ALA A 411 -14.13 29.23 5.79
CA ALA A 411 -13.67 27.96 5.22
C ALA A 411 -12.57 27.35 6.08
N VAL A 412 -11.52 28.11 6.43
CA VAL A 412 -10.43 27.66 7.31
C VAL A 412 -10.97 27.26 8.69
N TRP A 413 -11.90 28.03 9.24
CA TRP A 413 -12.52 27.70 10.54
C TRP A 413 -13.29 26.39 10.49
N SER A 414 -13.99 26.10 9.38
CA SER A 414 -14.74 24.84 9.20
C SER A 414 -13.85 23.61 9.09
N ALA A 415 -12.64 23.73 8.52
CA ALA A 415 -11.70 22.63 8.28
C ALA A 415 -10.46 22.66 9.20
N LYS A 416 -10.45 23.52 10.22
CA LYS A 416 -9.27 23.68 11.10
C LYS A 416 -8.81 22.40 11.76
N TRP A 417 -9.76 21.53 12.13
CA TRP A 417 -9.46 20.29 12.80
C TRP A 417 -8.80 19.26 11.86
N GLU A 418 -9.26 19.17 10.62
CA GLU A 418 -8.65 18.33 9.61
C GLU A 418 -7.26 18.83 9.21
N MET A 419 -7.10 20.15 9.08
CA MET A 419 -5.81 20.77 8.77
C MET A 419 -4.78 20.58 9.89
N LEU A 420 -5.22 20.33 11.12
CA LEU A 420 -4.33 20.02 12.25
C LEU A 420 -3.85 18.56 12.24
N ILE A 421 -4.47 17.63 11.52
CA ILE A 421 -4.07 16.22 11.52
C ILE A 421 -2.59 16.03 11.11
N PRO A 422 -2.09 16.63 9.98
CA PRO A 422 -0.67 16.56 9.65
C PRO A 422 0.24 17.17 10.72
N VAL A 423 -0.21 18.26 11.33
CA VAL A 423 0.55 18.93 12.41
C VAL A 423 0.65 18.00 13.62
N VAL A 424 -0.46 17.38 14.03
CA VAL A 424 -0.48 16.38 15.11
C VAL A 424 0.43 15.21 14.78
N ALA A 425 0.39 14.70 13.54
CA ALA A 425 1.25 13.59 13.10
C ALA A 425 2.74 13.97 13.20
N ILE A 426 3.12 15.15 12.70
CA ILE A 426 4.50 15.61 12.72
C ILE A 426 4.93 15.90 14.17
N VAL A 427 4.17 16.68 14.93
CA VAL A 427 4.52 17.04 16.32
C VAL A 427 4.65 15.78 17.16
N SER A 428 3.73 14.82 17.06
CA SER A 428 3.81 13.58 17.82
C SER A 428 5.06 12.77 17.49
N LEU A 429 5.50 12.72 16.22
CA LEU A 429 6.75 12.04 15.82
C LEU A 429 8.01 12.65 16.49
N PHE A 430 7.98 13.92 16.88
CA PHE A 430 9.09 14.58 17.55
C PHE A 430 8.97 14.56 19.09
N THR A 431 7.78 14.36 19.63
CA THR A 431 7.52 14.47 21.09
C THR A 431 7.38 13.13 21.78
N VAL A 432 6.94 12.07 21.09
CA VAL A 432 6.81 10.74 21.71
C VAL A 432 7.93 9.78 21.28
N PRO A 433 8.29 8.80 22.13
CA PRO A 433 9.48 7.98 21.92
C PRO A 433 9.35 6.98 20.77
N THR A 434 8.12 6.60 20.36
CA THR A 434 7.91 5.56 19.34
C THR A 434 7.01 6.03 18.21
N THR A 435 7.30 5.58 16.99
CA THR A 435 6.46 5.86 15.81
C THR A 435 5.04 5.29 15.95
N VAL A 436 4.88 4.18 16.68
CA VAL A 436 3.58 3.57 16.98
C VAL A 436 2.74 4.48 17.88
N ALA A 437 3.36 5.09 18.89
CA ALA A 437 2.67 6.06 19.76
C ALA A 437 2.23 7.30 18.97
N ALA A 438 3.08 7.82 18.09
CA ALA A 438 2.75 8.94 17.21
C ALA A 438 1.58 8.60 16.26
N ALA A 439 1.60 7.41 15.67
CA ALA A 439 0.52 6.92 14.83
C ALA A 439 -0.79 6.78 15.61
N ALA A 440 -0.74 6.25 16.83
CA ALA A 440 -1.91 6.06 17.67
C ALA A 440 -2.55 7.39 18.11
N ILE A 441 -1.73 8.38 18.48
CA ILE A 441 -2.22 9.74 18.78
C ILE A 441 -2.89 10.33 17.54
N THR A 442 -2.25 10.24 16.38
CA THR A 442 -2.78 10.78 15.12
C THR A 442 -4.11 10.13 14.74
N ALA A 443 -4.19 8.79 14.82
CA ALA A 443 -5.39 8.05 14.47
C ALA A 443 -6.54 8.33 15.47
N THR A 444 -6.23 8.43 16.76
CA THR A 444 -7.22 8.79 17.78
C THR A 444 -7.72 10.22 17.58
N TYR A 445 -6.82 11.15 17.27
CA TYR A 445 -7.22 12.52 16.92
C TYR A 445 -8.13 12.56 15.69
N ALA A 446 -7.76 11.87 14.60
CA ALA A 446 -8.58 11.79 13.40
C ALA A 446 -9.95 11.15 13.66
N LEU A 447 -10.00 10.10 14.48
CA LEU A 447 -11.25 9.48 14.93
C LEU A 447 -12.15 10.47 15.67
N LEU A 448 -11.61 11.21 16.64
CA LEU A 448 -12.36 12.20 17.41
C LEU A 448 -12.87 13.33 16.51
N VAL A 449 -12.05 13.79 15.57
CA VAL A 449 -12.48 14.79 14.59
C VAL A 449 -13.64 14.26 13.77
N ALA A 450 -13.54 13.06 13.21
CA ALA A 450 -14.55 12.52 12.31
C ALA A 450 -15.86 12.14 13.03
N THR A 451 -15.80 11.65 14.28
CA THR A 451 -16.98 11.12 14.99
C THR A 451 -17.63 12.10 15.96
N VAL A 452 -16.82 12.90 16.68
CA VAL A 452 -17.30 13.77 17.78
C VAL A 452 -17.42 15.22 17.31
N ILE A 453 -16.38 15.75 16.66
CA ILE A 453 -16.30 17.17 16.31
C ILE A 453 -17.12 17.46 15.05
N GLN A 454 -16.81 16.80 13.96
CA GLN A 454 -17.49 17.01 12.66
C GLN A 454 -18.73 16.13 12.50
N ARG A 455 -18.78 15.00 13.23
CA ARG A 455 -19.91 14.04 13.19
C ARG A 455 -20.18 13.50 11.80
N ASP A 456 -19.15 13.38 10.97
CA ASP A 456 -19.23 12.84 9.63
C ASP A 456 -19.46 11.33 9.63
N LEU A 457 -18.88 10.60 10.61
CA LEU A 457 -18.95 9.16 10.73
C LEU A 457 -19.77 8.75 11.97
N HIS A 458 -20.80 7.95 11.73
CA HIS A 458 -21.58 7.39 12.81
C HIS A 458 -20.85 6.22 13.47
N PRO A 459 -20.62 6.22 14.81
CA PRO A 459 -19.77 5.24 15.48
C PRO A 459 -20.17 3.78 15.26
N TRP A 460 -21.45 3.48 15.24
CA TRP A 460 -21.97 2.10 15.15
C TRP A 460 -22.25 1.63 13.71
N ARG A 461 -22.45 2.54 12.77
CA ARG A 461 -22.84 2.22 11.40
C ARG A 461 -21.67 2.33 10.43
N ASP A 462 -20.95 3.45 10.46
CA ASP A 462 -19.95 3.78 9.46
C ASP A 462 -18.54 3.34 9.90
N LEU A 463 -18.23 3.49 11.19
CA LEU A 463 -16.90 3.22 11.73
C LEU A 463 -16.45 1.75 11.52
N PRO A 464 -17.28 0.71 11.78
CA PRO A 464 -16.88 -0.67 11.52
C PRO A 464 -16.56 -0.92 10.04
N ARG A 465 -17.29 -0.29 9.12
CA ARG A 465 -17.04 -0.39 7.67
C ARG A 465 -15.70 0.24 7.31
N VAL A 466 -15.44 1.46 7.79
CA VAL A 466 -14.19 2.19 7.52
C VAL A 466 -12.98 1.44 8.05
N ILE A 467 -13.05 0.92 9.28
CA ILE A 467 -11.98 0.13 9.89
C ILE A 467 -11.75 -1.18 9.12
N THR A 468 -12.82 -1.83 8.64
CA THR A 468 -12.71 -3.06 7.83
C THR A 468 -12.05 -2.79 6.48
N GLU A 469 -12.39 -1.70 5.80
CA GLU A 469 -11.76 -1.29 4.54
C GLU A 469 -10.26 -0.99 4.73
N CYS A 470 -9.89 -0.29 5.81
CA CYS A 470 -8.51 -0.10 6.20
C CYS A 470 -7.80 -1.44 6.43
N GLY A 471 -8.40 -2.32 7.21
CA GLY A 471 -7.85 -3.64 7.53
C GLY A 471 -7.65 -4.53 6.31
N LEU A 472 -8.53 -4.42 5.32
CA LEU A 472 -8.41 -5.13 4.04
C LEU A 472 -7.18 -4.68 3.25
N LEU A 473 -6.97 -3.37 3.11
CA LEU A 473 -5.80 -2.81 2.41
C LEU A 473 -4.51 -3.19 3.14
N VAL A 474 -4.45 -2.89 4.43
CA VAL A 474 -3.25 -3.14 5.26
C VAL A 474 -2.94 -4.63 5.34
N GLY A 475 -3.97 -5.48 5.49
CA GLY A 475 -3.78 -6.93 5.53
C GLY A 475 -3.22 -7.48 4.23
N GLY A 476 -3.67 -6.97 3.08
CA GLY A 476 -3.09 -7.32 1.78
C GLY A 476 -1.60 -6.96 1.68
N VAL A 477 -1.22 -5.76 2.15
CA VAL A 477 0.17 -5.29 2.17
C VAL A 477 1.03 -6.12 3.13
N LEU A 478 0.56 -6.36 4.37
CA LEU A 478 1.30 -7.13 5.37
C LEU A 478 1.47 -8.60 4.96
N LEU A 479 0.49 -9.19 4.28
CA LEU A 479 0.58 -10.55 3.74
C LEU A 479 1.71 -10.66 2.70
N ILE A 480 1.79 -9.67 1.79
CA ILE A 480 2.88 -9.60 0.79
C ILE A 480 4.21 -9.42 1.49
N LEU A 481 4.31 -8.47 2.40
CA LEU A 481 5.55 -8.15 3.12
C LEU A 481 6.10 -9.37 3.87
N GLY A 482 5.21 -10.14 4.51
CA GLY A 482 5.60 -11.32 5.26
C GLY A 482 6.26 -12.41 4.40
N VAL A 483 5.65 -12.76 3.28
CA VAL A 483 6.22 -13.79 2.38
C VAL A 483 7.43 -13.29 1.60
N ALA A 484 7.48 -11.99 1.32
CA ALA A 484 8.59 -11.37 0.62
C ALA A 484 9.86 -11.35 1.45
N LEU A 485 9.78 -11.21 2.78
CA LEU A 485 10.97 -11.38 3.64
C LEU A 485 11.53 -12.81 3.55
N GLY A 486 10.68 -13.82 3.39
CA GLY A 486 11.13 -15.18 3.09
C GLY A 486 11.89 -15.25 1.78
N PHE A 487 11.37 -14.62 0.72
CA PHE A 487 12.05 -14.52 -0.58
C PHE A 487 13.39 -13.77 -0.47
N THR A 488 13.38 -12.59 0.17
CA THR A 488 14.60 -11.77 0.38
C THR A 488 15.66 -12.55 1.18
N HIS A 489 15.25 -13.31 2.19
CA HIS A 489 16.18 -14.12 2.96
C HIS A 489 16.90 -15.15 2.09
N PHE A 490 16.15 -15.84 1.20
CA PHE A 490 16.77 -16.74 0.24
C PHE A 490 17.76 -15.99 -0.68
N MET A 491 17.38 -14.82 -1.19
CA MET A 491 18.25 -14.02 -2.06
C MET A 491 19.56 -13.62 -1.36
N VAL A 492 19.48 -13.30 -0.06
CA VAL A 492 20.68 -12.98 0.76
C VAL A 492 21.53 -14.23 0.97
N ASP A 493 20.93 -15.36 1.33
CA ASP A 493 21.64 -16.64 1.51
C ASP A 493 22.33 -17.11 0.21
N ALA A 494 21.69 -16.86 -0.94
CA ALA A 494 22.24 -17.12 -2.28
C ALA A 494 23.23 -16.05 -2.76
N GLN A 495 23.58 -15.07 -1.93
CA GLN A 495 24.51 -13.96 -2.22
C GLN A 495 24.15 -13.16 -3.48
N VAL A 496 22.86 -13.10 -3.83
CA VAL A 496 22.41 -12.35 -5.02
C VAL A 496 22.67 -10.85 -4.89
N PRO A 497 22.41 -10.18 -3.74
CA PRO A 497 22.74 -8.78 -3.56
C PRO A 497 24.23 -8.51 -3.75
N ASP A 498 25.11 -9.35 -3.20
CA ASP A 498 26.56 -9.17 -3.29
C ASP A 498 27.07 -9.29 -4.73
N ARG A 499 26.55 -10.27 -5.49
CA ARG A 499 26.85 -10.40 -6.94
C ARG A 499 26.34 -9.21 -7.75
N LEU A 500 25.17 -8.67 -7.41
CA LEU A 500 24.63 -7.48 -8.06
C LEU A 500 25.47 -6.23 -7.73
N VAL A 501 25.96 -6.10 -6.49
CA VAL A 501 26.88 -5.03 -6.09
C VAL A 501 28.19 -5.15 -6.88
N GLU A 502 28.80 -6.33 -6.94
CA GLU A 502 30.03 -6.58 -7.70
C GLU A 502 29.83 -6.26 -9.18
N TRP A 503 28.76 -6.76 -9.79
CA TRP A 503 28.43 -6.45 -11.18
C TRP A 503 28.23 -4.95 -11.41
N SER A 504 27.51 -4.27 -10.52
CA SER A 504 27.21 -2.84 -10.67
C SER A 504 28.47 -1.99 -10.53
N THR A 505 29.35 -2.30 -9.59
CA THR A 505 30.60 -1.56 -9.35
C THR A 505 31.66 -1.81 -10.43
N THR A 506 31.68 -3.00 -11.03
CA THR A 506 32.59 -3.35 -12.13
C THR A 506 32.10 -2.83 -13.48
N THR A 507 30.80 -2.92 -13.77
CA THR A 507 30.21 -2.59 -15.07
C THR A 507 29.82 -1.11 -15.18
N VAL A 508 29.20 -0.55 -14.12
CA VAL A 508 28.72 0.83 -14.10
C VAL A 508 29.71 1.73 -13.36
N LYS A 509 30.74 2.18 -14.04
CA LYS A 509 31.80 3.04 -13.47
C LYS A 509 31.35 4.44 -13.06
N SER A 510 30.17 4.88 -13.52
CA SER A 510 29.65 6.21 -13.28
C SER A 510 28.37 6.18 -12.45
N ARG A 511 28.39 6.81 -11.25
CA ARG A 511 27.21 7.00 -10.42
C ARG A 511 26.05 7.69 -11.19
N TRP A 512 26.38 8.63 -12.07
CA TRP A 512 25.40 9.36 -12.87
C TRP A 512 24.67 8.45 -13.86
N LEU A 513 25.41 7.54 -14.49
CA LEU A 513 24.83 6.55 -15.42
C LEU A 513 23.97 5.54 -14.68
N PHE A 514 24.42 5.10 -13.49
CA PHE A 514 23.61 4.24 -12.63
C PHE A 514 22.27 4.89 -12.27
N LEU A 515 22.29 6.15 -11.83
CA LEU A 515 21.06 6.88 -11.48
C LEU A 515 20.13 7.06 -12.68
N LEU A 516 20.67 7.30 -13.88
CA LEU A 516 19.86 7.38 -15.10
C LEU A 516 19.18 6.03 -15.41
N GLY A 517 19.97 4.95 -15.39
CA GLY A 517 19.45 3.58 -15.60
C GLY A 517 18.41 3.22 -14.54
N LEU A 518 18.66 3.59 -13.28
CA LEU A 518 17.73 3.39 -12.18
C LEU A 518 16.40 4.08 -12.42
N ASN A 519 16.40 5.36 -12.83
CA ASN A 519 15.16 6.09 -13.15
C ASN A 519 14.35 5.36 -14.24
N VAL A 520 15.01 4.93 -15.32
CA VAL A 520 14.34 4.20 -16.40
C VAL A 520 13.71 2.90 -15.90
N VAL A 521 14.47 2.10 -15.14
CA VAL A 521 13.99 0.84 -14.57
C VAL A 521 12.82 1.08 -13.62
N LEU A 522 12.92 2.06 -12.72
CA LEU A 522 11.88 2.34 -11.73
C LEU A 522 10.60 2.89 -12.36
N ILE A 523 10.68 3.71 -13.41
CA ILE A 523 9.50 4.17 -14.16
C ILE A 523 8.81 2.98 -14.85
N LEU A 524 9.56 2.07 -15.45
CA LEU A 524 9.00 0.86 -16.06
C LEU A 524 8.35 -0.05 -15.02
N VAL A 525 9.03 -0.27 -13.89
CA VAL A 525 8.48 -1.03 -12.76
C VAL A 525 7.19 -0.39 -12.26
N GLY A 526 7.18 0.92 -12.00
CA GLY A 526 6.00 1.65 -11.53
C GLY A 526 4.84 1.69 -12.53
N GLY A 527 5.15 1.62 -13.84
CA GLY A 527 4.13 1.48 -14.89
C GLY A 527 3.48 0.10 -14.97
N LEU A 528 4.08 -0.91 -14.35
CA LEU A 528 3.63 -2.30 -14.40
C LEU A 528 3.15 -2.83 -13.04
N ILE A 529 3.74 -2.37 -11.96
CA ILE A 529 3.60 -2.92 -10.60
C ILE A 529 3.11 -1.84 -9.65
N GLU A 530 2.27 -2.24 -8.73
CA GLU A 530 1.79 -1.38 -7.64
C GLU A 530 2.91 -1.14 -6.61
N ILE A 531 2.92 0.06 -5.97
CA ILE A 531 4.04 0.56 -5.17
C ILE A 531 4.44 -0.35 -4.01
N TYR A 532 3.47 -0.96 -3.32
CA TYR A 532 3.75 -1.82 -2.17
C TYR A 532 4.49 -3.09 -2.59
N ALA A 533 4.06 -3.68 -3.71
CA ALA A 533 4.74 -4.81 -4.32
C ALA A 533 6.15 -4.44 -4.82
N ALA A 534 6.27 -3.27 -5.46
CA ALA A 534 7.57 -2.79 -5.95
C ALA A 534 8.55 -2.54 -4.80
N ILE A 535 8.13 -1.91 -3.69
CA ILE A 535 8.98 -1.70 -2.51
C ILE A 535 9.53 -3.04 -2.03
N VAL A 536 8.67 -4.02 -1.85
CA VAL A 536 9.05 -5.30 -1.25
C VAL A 536 9.99 -6.13 -2.14
N VAL A 537 9.83 -6.03 -3.47
CA VAL A 537 10.65 -6.78 -4.44
C VAL A 537 11.94 -6.06 -4.79
N VAL A 538 11.87 -4.77 -5.07
CA VAL A 538 13.00 -4.03 -5.66
C VAL A 538 13.92 -3.45 -4.61
N VAL A 539 13.39 -2.94 -3.49
CA VAL A 539 14.19 -2.26 -2.45
C VAL A 539 15.27 -3.17 -1.86
N PRO A 540 15.00 -4.46 -1.55
CA PRO A 540 16.04 -5.36 -1.03
C PRO A 540 17.24 -5.56 -1.97
N LEU A 541 17.01 -5.45 -3.26
CA LEU A 541 18.08 -5.55 -4.27
C LEU A 541 18.75 -4.20 -4.51
N LEU A 542 17.99 -3.12 -4.46
CA LEU A 542 18.45 -1.78 -4.79
C LEU A 542 19.30 -1.14 -3.68
N VAL A 543 18.87 -1.29 -2.41
CA VAL A 543 19.52 -0.59 -1.29
C VAL A 543 20.96 -1.01 -1.09
N PRO A 544 21.35 -2.30 -1.12
CA PRO A 544 22.75 -2.71 -1.03
C PRO A 544 23.61 -2.09 -2.13
N ILE A 545 23.12 -2.07 -3.38
CA ILE A 545 23.83 -1.48 -4.52
C ILE A 545 24.03 0.03 -4.31
N GLY A 546 22.94 0.73 -3.92
CA GLY A 546 23.00 2.17 -3.69
C GLY A 546 23.96 2.56 -2.59
N VAL A 547 23.96 1.82 -1.47
CA VAL A 547 24.89 2.03 -0.34
C VAL A 547 26.33 1.76 -0.78
N ALA A 548 26.58 0.69 -1.53
CA ALA A 548 27.91 0.39 -2.07
C ALA A 548 28.44 1.48 -3.01
N LEU A 549 27.54 2.17 -3.74
CA LEU A 549 27.88 3.34 -4.57
C LEU A 549 27.95 4.66 -3.78
N GLY A 550 27.90 4.62 -2.45
CA GLY A 550 27.99 5.79 -1.57
C GLY A 550 26.76 6.70 -1.59
N MET A 551 25.58 6.17 -1.91
CA MET A 551 24.35 6.93 -1.85
C MET A 551 23.73 6.89 -0.44
N ASP A 552 23.17 8.03 -0.03
CA ASP A 552 22.41 8.12 1.21
C ASP A 552 21.12 7.30 1.08
N PRO A 553 20.80 6.41 2.04
CA PRO A 553 19.59 5.57 1.98
C PRO A 553 18.28 6.35 1.91
N VAL A 554 18.19 7.54 2.56
CA VAL A 554 17.02 8.43 2.47
C VAL A 554 16.88 8.93 1.04
N HIS A 555 17.98 9.45 0.46
CA HIS A 555 17.97 9.94 -0.91
C HIS A 555 17.56 8.87 -1.91
N LEU A 556 18.10 7.67 -1.79
CA LEU A 556 17.74 6.52 -2.62
C LEU A 556 16.25 6.16 -2.49
N GLY A 557 15.72 6.20 -1.27
CA GLY A 557 14.30 5.95 -1.01
C GLY A 557 13.37 6.97 -1.65
N ILE A 558 13.75 8.24 -1.58
CA ILE A 558 12.95 9.30 -2.21
C ILE A 558 13.04 9.21 -3.74
N ILE A 559 14.21 8.90 -4.32
CA ILE A 559 14.33 8.61 -5.76
C ILE A 559 13.40 7.45 -6.15
N PHE A 560 13.41 6.37 -5.38
CA PHE A 560 12.55 5.22 -5.64
C PHE A 560 11.07 5.64 -5.65
N LEU A 561 10.59 6.30 -4.60
CA LEU A 561 9.18 6.68 -4.46
C LEU A 561 8.75 7.71 -5.52
N ALA A 562 9.58 8.69 -5.84
CA ALA A 562 9.29 9.69 -6.88
C ALA A 562 9.19 9.06 -8.28
N ASN A 563 10.04 8.06 -8.58
CA ASN A 563 9.94 7.32 -9.84
C ASN A 563 8.69 6.43 -9.89
N MET A 564 8.31 5.80 -8.77
CA MET A 564 7.07 5.02 -8.69
C MET A 564 5.83 5.91 -8.91
N GLU A 565 5.83 7.11 -8.33
CA GLU A 565 4.78 8.11 -8.55
C GLU A 565 4.64 8.47 -10.03
N LEU A 566 5.76 8.66 -10.72
CA LEU A 566 5.81 8.90 -12.16
C LEU A 566 5.36 7.66 -12.95
N GLY A 567 5.75 6.46 -12.52
CA GLY A 567 5.36 5.19 -13.12
C GLY A 567 3.84 4.98 -13.12
N PHE A 568 3.13 5.44 -12.10
CA PHE A 568 1.66 5.31 -12.05
C PHE A 568 0.93 6.06 -13.16
N ILE A 569 1.56 7.04 -13.76
CA ILE A 569 1.03 7.78 -14.91
C ILE A 569 1.75 7.44 -16.22
N ALA A 570 2.69 6.51 -16.18
CA ALA A 570 3.44 6.06 -17.36
C ALA A 570 2.77 4.87 -18.06
N PRO A 571 2.75 4.84 -19.41
CA PRO A 571 2.35 3.63 -20.15
C PRO A 571 3.32 2.46 -19.84
N PRO A 572 2.93 1.18 -19.99
CA PRO A 572 1.72 0.70 -20.68
C PRO A 572 0.47 0.56 -19.83
N VAL A 573 0.58 0.37 -18.49
CA VAL A 573 -0.59 0.12 -17.65
C VAL A 573 -0.89 1.32 -16.76
N GLY A 574 0.08 1.81 -15.98
CA GLY A 574 -0.03 2.94 -15.06
C GLY A 574 -1.31 2.93 -14.21
N LEU A 575 -1.20 2.62 -12.94
CA LEU A 575 -2.37 2.45 -12.06
C LEU A 575 -3.34 3.64 -12.13
N ASN A 576 -2.81 4.86 -12.13
CA ASN A 576 -3.63 6.07 -12.19
C ASN A 576 -4.33 6.24 -13.55
N LEU A 577 -3.70 5.78 -14.66
CA LEU A 577 -4.32 5.79 -15.98
C LEU A 577 -5.56 4.88 -16.01
N LEU A 578 -5.42 3.67 -15.45
CA LEU A 578 -6.51 2.70 -15.38
C LEU A 578 -7.67 3.23 -14.53
N LEU A 579 -7.38 3.74 -13.34
CA LEU A 579 -8.40 4.23 -12.42
C LEU A 579 -9.10 5.50 -12.92
N SER A 580 -8.38 6.38 -13.58
CA SER A 580 -8.97 7.56 -14.23
C SER A 580 -9.83 7.18 -15.43
N SER A 581 -9.40 6.20 -16.24
CA SER A 581 -10.20 5.64 -17.34
C SER A 581 -11.56 5.12 -16.82
N TYR A 582 -11.52 4.38 -15.73
CA TYR A 582 -12.72 3.89 -15.06
C TYR A 582 -13.56 5.01 -14.46
N ARG A 583 -12.95 5.92 -13.68
CA ARG A 583 -13.66 6.99 -12.93
C ARG A 583 -14.37 7.98 -13.85
N PHE A 584 -13.72 8.36 -14.96
CA PHE A 584 -14.23 9.37 -15.88
C PHE A 584 -14.88 8.76 -17.14
N ASN A 585 -14.98 7.43 -17.19
CA ASN A 585 -15.55 6.69 -18.33
C ASN A 585 -14.92 7.09 -19.68
N LYS A 586 -13.58 7.22 -19.70
CA LYS A 586 -12.79 7.58 -20.88
C LYS A 586 -11.90 6.43 -21.32
N PRO A 587 -11.70 6.23 -22.64
CA PRO A 587 -10.75 5.22 -23.13
C PRO A 587 -9.35 5.45 -22.54
N MET A 588 -8.65 4.40 -22.16
CA MET A 588 -7.30 4.48 -21.57
C MET A 588 -6.32 5.25 -22.44
N LEU A 589 -6.41 5.12 -23.78
CA LEU A 589 -5.56 5.86 -24.73
C LEU A 589 -5.80 7.38 -24.66
N GLU A 590 -7.04 7.82 -24.44
CA GLU A 590 -7.38 9.24 -24.26
C GLU A 590 -6.78 9.78 -22.97
N VAL A 591 -6.91 9.03 -21.87
CA VAL A 591 -6.29 9.37 -20.57
C VAL A 591 -4.78 9.46 -20.72
N THR A 592 -4.15 8.48 -21.35
CA THR A 592 -2.70 8.46 -21.59
C THR A 592 -2.25 9.70 -22.39
N ARG A 593 -2.96 10.03 -23.47
CA ARG A 593 -2.64 11.24 -24.25
C ARG A 593 -2.84 12.54 -23.47
N ALA A 594 -3.79 12.57 -22.54
CA ALA A 594 -4.05 13.72 -21.67
C ALA A 594 -2.93 13.93 -20.64
N VAL A 595 -2.37 12.83 -20.13
CA VAL A 595 -1.34 12.83 -19.10
C VAL A 595 0.06 13.06 -19.65
N LEU A 596 0.34 12.72 -20.90
CA LEU A 596 1.69 12.74 -21.48
C LEU A 596 2.45 14.08 -21.29
N PRO A 597 1.85 15.27 -21.47
CA PRO A 597 2.54 16.53 -21.21
C PRO A 597 2.93 16.69 -19.75
N MET A 598 2.09 16.23 -18.83
CA MET A 598 2.34 16.32 -17.40
C MET A 598 3.42 15.31 -16.96
N LEU A 599 3.43 14.12 -17.57
CA LEU A 599 4.48 13.11 -17.37
C LEU A 599 5.88 13.71 -17.63
N LEU A 600 6.02 14.48 -18.72
CA LEU A 600 7.30 15.14 -19.06
C LEU A 600 7.70 16.19 -18.02
N VAL A 601 6.74 16.96 -17.51
CA VAL A 601 7.00 17.96 -16.47
C VAL A 601 7.43 17.30 -15.15
N LEU A 602 6.74 16.24 -14.75
CA LEU A 602 7.09 15.50 -13.54
C LEU A 602 8.38 14.71 -13.71
N LEU A 603 8.71 14.20 -14.91
CA LEU A 603 9.99 13.58 -15.21
C LEU A 603 11.15 14.56 -14.95
N LEU A 604 11.00 15.83 -15.36
CA LEU A 604 11.98 16.87 -15.04
C LEU A 604 12.13 17.02 -13.51
N GLY A 605 11.03 17.02 -12.77
CA GLY A 605 11.05 17.04 -11.30
C GLY A 605 11.78 15.85 -10.70
N VAL A 606 11.51 14.64 -11.20
CA VAL A 606 12.18 13.41 -10.74
C VAL A 606 13.68 13.43 -11.05
N LEU A 607 14.09 13.93 -12.21
CA LEU A 607 15.51 14.13 -12.55
C LEU A 607 16.18 15.13 -11.61
N LEU A 608 15.51 16.24 -11.28
CA LEU A 608 16.02 17.19 -10.29
C LEU A 608 16.18 16.54 -8.91
N ILE A 609 15.21 15.77 -8.45
CA ILE A 609 15.29 15.02 -7.19
C ILE A 609 16.48 14.05 -7.24
N THR A 610 16.65 13.30 -8.34
CA THR A 610 17.69 12.29 -8.51
C THR A 610 19.08 12.88 -8.47
N TYR A 611 19.31 14.01 -9.14
CA TYR A 611 20.65 14.59 -9.32
C TYR A 611 20.98 15.71 -8.34
N PHE A 612 20.06 16.12 -7.46
CA PHE A 612 20.27 17.12 -6.44
C PHE A 612 20.00 16.59 -5.01
N PRO A 613 20.91 15.80 -4.43
CA PRO A 613 20.75 15.15 -3.11
C PRO A 613 20.36 16.10 -1.97
N PRO A 614 20.81 17.38 -1.92
CA PRO A 614 20.40 18.28 -0.85
C PRO A 614 18.88 18.42 -0.70
N LEU A 615 18.12 18.28 -1.79
CA LEU A 615 16.64 18.37 -1.75
C LEU A 615 16.01 17.32 -0.83
N THR A 616 16.64 16.16 -0.70
CA THR A 616 16.14 15.02 0.09
C THR A 616 16.85 14.88 1.43
N THR A 617 18.10 15.35 1.54
CA THR A 617 18.96 15.11 2.72
C THR A 617 19.10 16.31 3.64
N PHE A 618 18.72 17.52 3.20
CA PHE A 618 18.87 18.75 3.99
C PHE A 618 18.05 18.71 5.29
N LEU A 619 16.73 18.47 5.17
CA LEU A 619 15.87 18.42 6.35
C LEU A 619 16.23 17.25 7.30
N PRO A 620 16.45 16.02 6.84
CA PRO A 620 16.92 14.95 7.72
C PRO A 620 18.18 15.29 8.50
N ARG A 621 19.15 15.96 7.86
CA ARG A 621 20.40 16.38 8.53
C ARG A 621 20.22 17.51 9.53
N LEU A 622 19.27 18.41 9.28
CA LEU A 622 18.99 19.53 10.18
C LEU A 622 18.34 19.07 11.49
N PHE A 623 17.59 17.96 11.46
CA PHE A 623 16.81 17.43 12.60
C PHE A 623 17.38 16.10 13.16
N LYS A 624 18.59 15.74 12.76
CA LYS A 624 19.41 14.73 13.45
C LYS A 624 19.96 15.32 14.72
#